data_ff8f86298ab15ba62a588807d789a2a3
#
_entry.id   ff8f86298ab15ba62a588807d789a2a3
#
_cell.length_a   1.000
_cell.length_b   1.000
_cell.length_c   1.000
_cell.angle_alpha   90.00
_cell.angle_beta   90.00
_cell.angle_gamma   90.00
#
_symmetry.space_group_name_H-M   'P 1'
#
loop_
_entity.id
_entity.type
_entity.pdbx_description
1 polymer ?
#
loop_
_entity_poly.entity_id
_entity_poly.type
_entity_poly.pdbx_seq_one_letter_code
_entity_poly.pdbx_strand_id
1 'polypeptide(L)'
;MASFGTSFMLTLISIVFMSIAPPVTSNRLTDTEIKHLCSKTNNLENCYKLLKSDPRTTNVDARGLAEVSVDLACKKANKIHSLINSFVNKSHDSRLKNIYKSCSSNYNDAIHDLKVIKNYLKSGAFKNIPVQVKDASDEIKQCKTVFGGATSDGAHIKKRNQEVEFLISIVEVTSSNLSKN
;
A
#
# COMPACT_ATOMS: atom_id res chain seq x y z
N MET A 1 64.31 21.91 55.86
CA MET A 1 63.02 21.26 56.15
C MET A 1 62.24 21.19 54.85
N ALA A 2 62.15 20.01 54.27
CA ALA A 2 61.57 19.80 52.98
C ALA A 2 60.07 19.55 53.15
N SER A 3 59.22 20.27 52.41
CA SER A 3 57.78 20.02 52.32
C SER A 3 57.50 19.34 50.99
N PHE A 4 57.09 18.09 51.10
CA PHE A 4 56.65 17.30 49.95
C PHE A 4 55.21 17.68 49.55
N GLY A 5 55.05 18.28 48.39
CA GLY A 5 53.75 18.51 47.78
C GLY A 5 53.34 17.27 46.95
N THR A 6 52.37 16.53 47.41
CA THR A 6 51.76 15.41 46.68
C THR A 6 50.76 15.93 45.63
N SER A 7 51.20 15.90 44.39
CA SER A 7 50.31 16.18 43.23
C SER A 7 49.37 14.99 42.98
N PHE A 8 48.09 15.18 43.30
CA PHE A 8 47.02 14.20 43.02
C PHE A 8 46.60 14.35 41.59
N MET A 9 47.09 13.44 40.71
CA MET A 9 46.72 13.37 39.32
C MET A 9 45.38 12.62 39.21
N LEU A 10 44.27 13.37 39.10
CA LEU A 10 42.94 12.82 38.84
C LEU A 10 42.85 12.44 37.35
N THR A 11 43.02 11.15 37.05
CA THR A 11 42.74 10.60 35.76
C THR A 11 41.22 10.39 35.61
N LEU A 12 40.56 11.27 34.83
CA LEU A 12 39.20 11.13 34.43
C LEU A 12 39.11 9.99 33.40
N ILE A 13 38.65 8.82 33.84
CA ILE A 13 38.30 7.70 32.97
C ILE A 13 36.94 8.05 32.36
N SER A 14 36.92 8.57 31.13
CA SER A 14 35.71 8.72 30.33
C SER A 14 35.23 7.34 29.85
N ILE A 15 34.27 6.76 30.56
CA ILE A 15 33.59 5.55 30.10
C ILE A 15 32.65 5.96 28.97
N VAL A 16 33.10 5.78 27.74
CA VAL A 16 32.23 5.87 26.56
C VAL A 16 31.26 4.66 26.56
N PHE A 17 30.04 4.89 27.04
CA PHE A 17 28.96 3.94 26.86
C PHE A 17 28.63 3.91 25.37
N MET A 18 29.25 3.00 24.62
CA MET A 18 28.75 2.61 23.30
C MET A 18 27.41 1.92 23.53
N SER A 19 26.32 2.65 23.30
CA SER A 19 24.98 2.08 23.20
C SER A 19 24.97 1.16 21.98
N ILE A 20 25.20 -0.14 22.21
CA ILE A 20 24.97 -1.18 21.21
C ILE A 20 23.46 -1.30 21.06
N ALA A 21 22.89 -0.49 20.14
CA ALA A 21 21.52 -0.72 19.73
C ALA A 21 21.44 -2.16 19.20
N PRO A 22 20.49 -2.98 19.66
CA PRO A 22 20.34 -4.33 19.14
C PRO A 22 20.13 -4.21 17.62
N PRO A 23 20.73 -5.12 16.82
CA PRO A 23 20.48 -5.12 15.39
C PRO A 23 18.96 -5.25 15.19
N VAL A 24 18.36 -4.27 14.51
CA VAL A 24 17.00 -4.37 14.05
C VAL A 24 16.99 -5.53 13.05
N THR A 25 16.68 -6.73 13.52
CA THR A 25 16.47 -7.88 12.66
C THR A 25 15.23 -7.56 11.85
N SER A 26 15.42 -6.99 10.67
CA SER A 26 14.38 -6.90 9.65
C SER A 26 13.91 -8.32 9.39
N ASN A 27 12.74 -8.67 9.93
CA ASN A 27 12.20 -10.00 9.86
C ASN A 27 11.65 -10.19 8.43
N ARG A 28 12.52 -10.67 7.53
CA ARG A 28 12.17 -10.89 6.13
C ARG A 28 11.08 -11.92 6.03
N LEU A 29 10.08 -11.61 5.22
CA LEU A 29 8.99 -12.55 4.98
C LEU A 29 9.45 -13.72 4.11
N THR A 30 9.13 -14.91 4.56
CA THR A 30 9.29 -16.15 3.81
C THR A 30 8.19 -16.30 2.75
N ASP A 31 8.43 -17.13 1.75
CA ASP A 31 7.41 -17.46 0.74
C ASP A 31 6.15 -18.09 1.38
N THR A 32 6.31 -18.85 2.46
CA THR A 32 5.20 -19.43 3.21
C THR A 32 4.34 -18.35 3.87
N GLU A 33 4.96 -17.33 4.48
CA GLU A 33 4.24 -16.22 5.09
C GLU A 33 3.52 -15.37 4.04
N ILE A 34 4.14 -15.10 2.89
CA ILE A 34 3.49 -14.41 1.79
C ILE A 34 2.29 -15.21 1.25
N LYS A 35 2.43 -16.53 1.08
CA LYS A 35 1.31 -17.42 0.70
C LYS A 35 0.21 -17.41 1.77
N HIS A 36 0.56 -17.40 3.05
CA HIS A 36 -0.42 -17.30 4.13
C HIS A 36 -1.19 -15.97 4.11
N LEU A 37 -0.54 -14.85 3.81
CA LEU A 37 -1.24 -13.57 3.58
C LEU A 37 -2.18 -13.67 2.38
N CYS A 38 -1.70 -14.19 1.26
CA CYS A 38 -2.46 -14.36 0.04
C CYS A 38 -3.67 -15.31 0.18
N SER A 39 -3.62 -16.30 1.09
CA SER A 39 -4.76 -17.21 1.33
C SER A 39 -6.00 -16.51 1.89
N LYS A 40 -5.84 -15.29 2.41
CA LYS A 40 -6.94 -14.43 2.89
C LYS A 40 -7.61 -13.64 1.76
N THR A 41 -7.06 -13.63 0.56
CA THR A 41 -7.68 -13.06 -0.64
C THR A 41 -8.56 -14.11 -1.34
N ASN A 42 -9.39 -13.67 -2.27
CA ASN A 42 -10.23 -14.58 -3.06
C ASN A 42 -9.46 -15.41 -4.11
N ASN A 43 -8.15 -15.15 -4.30
CA ASN A 43 -7.31 -15.88 -5.25
C ASN A 43 -5.84 -15.90 -4.80
N LEU A 44 -5.49 -16.91 -3.98
CA LEU A 44 -4.14 -17.09 -3.43
C LEU A 44 -3.07 -17.09 -4.52
N GLU A 45 -3.25 -17.90 -5.56
CA GLU A 45 -2.23 -18.08 -6.60
C GLU A 45 -1.94 -16.79 -7.36
N ASN A 46 -2.99 -16.06 -7.72
CA ASN A 46 -2.83 -14.77 -8.41
C ASN A 46 -2.20 -13.71 -7.51
N CYS A 47 -2.60 -13.64 -6.22
CA CYS A 47 -1.98 -12.76 -5.24
C CYS A 47 -0.48 -13.06 -5.11
N TYR A 48 -0.11 -14.31 -4.87
CA TYR A 48 1.29 -14.72 -4.71
C TYR A 48 2.10 -14.41 -5.99
N LYS A 49 1.59 -14.79 -7.16
CA LYS A 49 2.24 -14.51 -8.45
C LYS A 49 2.44 -13.01 -8.68
N LEU A 50 1.44 -12.19 -8.38
CA LEU A 50 1.52 -10.73 -8.51
C LEU A 50 2.60 -10.14 -7.60
N LEU A 51 2.60 -10.49 -6.33
CA LEU A 51 3.59 -10.01 -5.37
C LEU A 51 5.00 -10.45 -5.79
N LYS A 52 5.18 -11.74 -6.14
CA LYS A 52 6.50 -12.28 -6.54
C LYS A 52 6.99 -11.78 -7.91
N SER A 53 6.12 -11.20 -8.72
CA SER A 53 6.54 -10.57 -9.98
C SER A 53 7.27 -9.23 -9.78
N ASP A 54 7.15 -8.62 -8.61
CA ASP A 54 7.90 -7.40 -8.27
C ASP A 54 9.23 -7.78 -7.60
N PRO A 55 10.39 -7.43 -8.18
CA PRO A 55 11.70 -7.82 -7.63
C PRO A 55 11.93 -7.29 -6.23
N ARG A 56 11.25 -6.23 -5.80
CA ARG A 56 11.34 -5.70 -4.43
C ARG A 56 10.87 -6.70 -3.38
N THR A 57 10.04 -7.69 -3.75
CA THR A 57 9.54 -8.71 -2.81
C THR A 57 10.54 -9.83 -2.47
N THR A 58 11.73 -9.81 -3.06
CA THR A 58 12.74 -10.85 -2.81
C THR A 58 13.27 -10.82 -1.38
N ASN A 59 13.36 -9.64 -0.77
CA ASN A 59 13.96 -9.43 0.55
C ASN A 59 13.23 -8.34 1.35
N VAL A 60 11.89 -8.46 1.45
CA VAL A 60 11.07 -7.47 2.18
C VAL A 60 10.65 -7.97 3.56
N ASP A 61 10.44 -7.04 4.46
CA ASP A 61 9.66 -7.22 5.67
C ASP A 61 8.15 -7.00 5.40
N ALA A 62 7.33 -7.13 6.42
CA ALA A 62 5.88 -6.95 6.30
C ALA A 62 5.50 -5.55 5.80
N ARG A 63 6.22 -4.51 6.23
CA ARG A 63 5.98 -3.13 5.79
C ARG A 63 6.34 -2.95 4.31
N GLY A 64 7.51 -3.41 3.90
CA GLY A 64 7.94 -3.36 2.51
C GLY A 64 6.99 -4.11 1.57
N LEU A 65 6.44 -5.27 2.00
CA LEU A 65 5.44 -5.99 1.23
C LEU A 65 4.14 -5.19 1.06
N ALA A 66 3.68 -4.53 2.13
CA ALA A 66 2.53 -3.63 2.05
C ALA A 66 2.81 -2.43 1.12
N GLU A 67 4.00 -1.84 1.16
CA GLU A 67 4.39 -0.76 0.25
C GLU A 67 4.37 -1.21 -1.22
N VAL A 68 4.87 -2.40 -1.53
CA VAL A 68 4.80 -2.97 -2.89
C VAL A 68 3.35 -3.17 -3.32
N SER A 69 2.48 -3.71 -2.45
CA SER A 69 1.07 -3.95 -2.79
C SER A 69 0.32 -2.65 -3.09
N VAL A 70 0.57 -1.59 -2.30
CA VAL A 70 -0.02 -0.25 -2.54
C VAL A 70 0.48 0.33 -3.87
N ASP A 71 1.77 0.19 -4.18
CA ASP A 71 2.32 0.67 -5.45
C ASP A 71 1.68 -0.03 -6.66
N LEU A 72 1.45 -1.36 -6.57
CA LEU A 72 0.77 -2.12 -7.62
C LEU A 72 -0.69 -1.64 -7.79
N ALA A 73 -1.41 -1.44 -6.69
CA ALA A 73 -2.78 -0.93 -6.72
C ALA A 73 -2.85 0.49 -7.30
N CYS A 74 -1.99 1.40 -6.85
CA CYS A 74 -1.89 2.77 -7.39
C CYS A 74 -1.60 2.78 -8.88
N LYS A 75 -0.61 1.99 -9.33
CA LYS A 75 -0.23 1.91 -10.75
C LYS A 75 -1.40 1.44 -11.62
N LYS A 76 -2.12 0.42 -11.15
CA LYS A 76 -3.28 -0.11 -11.87
C LYS A 76 -4.44 0.88 -11.90
N ALA A 77 -4.78 1.47 -10.76
CA ALA A 77 -5.85 2.46 -10.64
C ALA A 77 -5.59 3.69 -11.55
N ASN A 78 -4.37 4.24 -11.53
CA ASN A 78 -4.00 5.36 -12.41
C ASN A 78 -4.13 5.01 -13.90
N LYS A 79 -3.71 3.80 -14.30
CA LYS A 79 -3.84 3.36 -15.70
C LYS A 79 -5.30 3.30 -16.13
N ILE A 80 -6.18 2.80 -15.27
CA ILE A 80 -7.61 2.69 -15.56
C ILE A 80 -8.27 4.07 -15.53
N HIS A 81 -7.93 4.93 -14.58
CA HIS A 81 -8.39 6.31 -14.50
C HIS A 81 -8.08 7.08 -15.80
N SER A 82 -6.86 6.97 -16.30
CA SER A 82 -6.47 7.59 -17.58
C SER A 82 -7.30 7.06 -18.76
N LEU A 83 -7.61 5.75 -18.76
CA LEU A 83 -8.48 5.15 -19.76
C LEU A 83 -9.91 5.69 -19.65
N ILE A 84 -10.49 5.75 -18.44
CA ILE A 84 -11.83 6.31 -18.20
C ILE A 84 -11.91 7.73 -18.72
N ASN A 85 -10.92 8.58 -18.43
CA ASN A 85 -10.85 9.96 -18.91
C ASN A 85 -10.81 10.04 -20.43
N SER A 86 -10.16 9.11 -21.10
CA SER A 86 -10.18 9.06 -22.57
C SER A 86 -11.59 8.79 -23.12
N PHE A 87 -12.39 7.97 -22.43
CA PHE A 87 -13.78 7.69 -22.81
C PHE A 87 -14.74 8.85 -22.47
N VAL A 88 -14.49 9.60 -21.38
CA VAL A 88 -15.23 10.86 -21.10
C VAL A 88 -15.15 11.81 -22.31
N ASN A 89 -13.97 11.93 -22.90
CA ASN A 89 -13.75 12.85 -24.03
C ASN A 89 -14.29 12.33 -25.36
N LYS A 90 -14.33 11.01 -25.55
CA LYS A 90 -14.75 10.36 -26.82
C LYS A 90 -16.25 10.03 -26.87
N SER A 91 -16.92 9.98 -25.71
CA SER A 91 -18.33 9.60 -25.67
C SER A 91 -19.24 10.72 -26.22
N HIS A 92 -20.04 10.39 -27.22
CA HIS A 92 -21.09 11.26 -27.76
C HIS A 92 -22.44 11.08 -27.03
N ASP A 93 -22.64 9.92 -26.39
CA ASP A 93 -23.80 9.66 -25.55
C ASP A 93 -23.66 10.38 -24.22
N SER A 94 -24.56 11.33 -23.93
CA SER A 94 -24.52 12.13 -22.71
C SER A 94 -24.68 11.32 -21.44
N ARG A 95 -25.50 10.24 -21.46
CA ARG A 95 -25.70 9.36 -20.31
C ARG A 95 -24.41 8.58 -20.01
N LEU A 96 -23.83 7.97 -21.04
CA LEU A 96 -22.58 7.20 -20.90
C LEU A 96 -21.43 8.12 -20.50
N LYS A 97 -21.36 9.32 -21.04
CA LYS A 97 -20.37 10.34 -20.64
C LYS A 97 -20.46 10.69 -19.15
N ASN A 98 -21.68 10.84 -18.61
CA ASN A 98 -21.88 11.12 -17.19
C ASN A 98 -21.46 9.91 -16.31
N ILE A 99 -21.72 8.69 -16.74
CA ILE A 99 -21.24 7.47 -16.08
C ILE A 99 -19.71 7.46 -16.02
N TYR A 100 -19.01 7.73 -17.14
CA TYR A 100 -17.56 7.79 -17.15
C TYR A 100 -17.03 8.94 -16.26
N LYS A 101 -17.68 10.11 -16.23
CA LYS A 101 -17.30 11.21 -15.33
C LYS A 101 -17.42 10.81 -13.85
N SER A 102 -18.53 10.16 -13.47
CA SER A 102 -18.73 9.66 -12.12
C SER A 102 -17.64 8.65 -11.73
N CYS A 103 -17.36 7.67 -12.60
CA CYS A 103 -16.28 6.72 -12.36
C CYS A 103 -14.90 7.38 -12.31
N SER A 104 -14.66 8.43 -13.12
CA SER A 104 -13.40 9.18 -13.05
C SER A 104 -13.21 9.83 -11.68
N SER A 105 -14.27 10.41 -11.10
CA SER A 105 -14.23 10.95 -9.75
C SER A 105 -13.90 9.86 -8.73
N ASN A 106 -14.64 8.74 -8.73
CA ASN A 106 -14.40 7.64 -7.81
C ASN A 106 -12.96 7.09 -7.92
N TYR A 107 -12.42 6.96 -9.14
CA TYR A 107 -11.02 6.54 -9.31
C TYR A 107 -10.02 7.55 -8.79
N ASN A 108 -10.30 8.86 -8.94
CA ASN A 108 -9.45 9.90 -8.37
C ASN A 108 -9.40 9.78 -6.84
N ASP A 109 -10.55 9.57 -6.20
CA ASP A 109 -10.67 9.47 -4.76
C ASP A 109 -10.01 8.17 -4.25
N ALA A 110 -10.24 7.02 -4.89
CA ALA A 110 -9.53 5.77 -4.58
C ALA A 110 -8.00 5.89 -4.71
N ILE A 111 -7.50 6.61 -5.73
CA ILE A 111 -6.06 6.87 -5.91
C ILE A 111 -5.53 7.77 -4.79
N HIS A 112 -6.33 8.75 -4.34
CA HIS A 112 -5.98 9.58 -3.20
C HIS A 112 -5.81 8.74 -1.94
N ASP A 113 -6.78 7.90 -1.62
CA ASP A 113 -6.76 7.02 -0.43
C ASP A 113 -5.57 6.06 -0.45
N LEU A 114 -5.27 5.44 -1.60
CA LEU A 114 -4.08 4.62 -1.77
C LEU A 114 -2.78 5.39 -1.52
N LYS A 115 -2.70 6.68 -1.91
CA LYS A 115 -1.54 7.53 -1.61
C LYS A 115 -1.46 7.86 -0.12
N VAL A 116 -2.59 8.07 0.55
CA VAL A 116 -2.65 8.28 2.00
C VAL A 116 -2.15 7.03 2.73
N ILE A 117 -2.56 5.82 2.32
CA ILE A 117 -2.02 4.56 2.86
C ILE A 117 -0.49 4.53 2.73
N LYS A 118 0.04 4.90 1.58
CA LYS A 118 1.50 4.96 1.37
C LYS A 118 2.19 5.92 2.35
N ASN A 119 1.57 7.06 2.66
CA ASN A 119 2.10 7.99 3.66
C ASN A 119 2.03 7.40 5.07
N TYR A 120 0.95 6.70 5.43
CA TYR A 120 0.84 6.00 6.72
C TYR A 120 1.87 4.88 6.87
N LEU A 121 2.14 4.13 5.81
CA LEU A 121 3.22 3.14 5.80
C LEU A 121 4.57 3.81 6.09
N LYS A 122 4.87 4.96 5.46
CA LYS A 122 6.13 5.69 5.65
C LYS A 122 6.28 6.28 7.05
N SER A 123 5.21 6.80 7.63
CA SER A 123 5.22 7.45 8.95
C SER A 123 5.05 6.48 10.12
N GLY A 124 4.72 5.19 9.86
CA GLY A 124 4.39 4.23 10.91
C GLY A 124 2.98 4.39 11.49
N ALA A 125 2.12 5.19 10.89
CA ALA A 125 0.74 5.43 11.33
C ALA A 125 -0.22 4.29 10.92
N PHE A 126 0.17 3.05 11.16
CA PHE A 126 -0.49 1.82 10.64
C PHE A 126 -1.95 1.68 11.05
N LYS A 127 -2.33 2.19 12.24
CA LYS A 127 -3.71 2.11 12.76
C LYS A 127 -4.74 2.81 11.86
N ASN A 128 -4.31 3.75 11.03
CA ASN A 128 -5.17 4.51 10.13
C ASN A 128 -5.38 3.84 8.76
N ILE A 129 -4.56 2.82 8.43
CA ILE A 129 -4.60 2.15 7.12
C ILE A 129 -5.94 1.47 6.83
N PRO A 130 -6.57 0.71 7.75
CA PRO A 130 -7.82 0.00 7.45
C PRO A 130 -8.95 0.90 6.97
N VAL A 131 -9.05 2.12 7.50
CA VAL A 131 -10.07 3.10 7.08
C VAL A 131 -9.86 3.48 5.62
N GLN A 132 -8.64 3.85 5.24
CA GLN A 132 -8.32 4.26 3.87
C GLN A 132 -8.44 3.10 2.86
N VAL A 133 -8.13 1.86 3.28
CA VAL A 133 -8.34 0.67 2.44
C VAL A 133 -9.82 0.48 2.14
N LYS A 134 -10.66 0.64 3.18
CA LYS A 134 -12.12 0.57 3.03
C LYS A 134 -12.63 1.67 2.09
N ASP A 135 -12.21 2.92 2.29
CA ASP A 135 -12.62 4.06 1.49
C ASP A 135 -12.25 3.85 0.02
N ALA A 136 -11.00 3.49 -0.28
CA ALA A 136 -10.56 3.15 -1.63
C ALA A 136 -11.37 2.02 -2.27
N SER A 137 -11.74 0.99 -1.49
CA SER A 137 -12.57 -0.13 -1.97
C SER A 137 -13.99 0.33 -2.30
N ASP A 138 -14.56 1.17 -1.46
CA ASP A 138 -15.94 1.65 -1.62
C ASP A 138 -16.05 2.57 -2.85
N GLU A 139 -15.03 3.39 -3.14
CA GLU A 139 -14.96 4.20 -4.36
C GLU A 139 -14.98 3.33 -5.63
N ILE A 140 -14.19 2.26 -5.68
CA ILE A 140 -14.21 1.35 -6.84
C ILE A 140 -15.55 0.63 -6.99
N LYS A 141 -16.21 0.25 -5.87
CA LYS A 141 -17.55 -0.33 -5.89
C LYS A 141 -18.60 0.65 -6.38
N GLN A 142 -18.49 1.94 -6.04
CA GLN A 142 -19.40 2.97 -6.56
C GLN A 142 -19.29 3.09 -8.08
N CYS A 143 -18.06 3.14 -8.63
CA CYS A 143 -17.87 3.11 -10.08
C CYS A 143 -18.50 1.86 -10.72
N LYS A 144 -18.36 0.68 -10.10
CA LYS A 144 -18.99 -0.56 -10.56
C LYS A 144 -20.53 -0.46 -10.58
N THR A 145 -21.11 0.15 -9.56
CA THR A 145 -22.56 0.32 -9.41
C THR A 145 -23.13 1.23 -10.50
N VAL A 146 -22.50 2.38 -10.79
CA VAL A 146 -22.97 3.28 -11.85
C VAL A 146 -22.90 2.65 -13.25
N PHE A 147 -21.95 1.72 -13.48
CA PHE A 147 -21.89 0.92 -14.71
C PHE A 147 -22.87 -0.26 -14.73
N GLY A 148 -23.47 -0.64 -13.59
CA GLY A 148 -24.44 -1.75 -13.52
C GLY A 148 -25.66 -1.54 -14.41
N GLY A 149 -26.06 -0.28 -14.64
CA GLY A 149 -27.16 0.12 -15.50
C GLY A 149 -26.76 0.50 -16.93
N ALA A 150 -25.49 0.41 -17.31
CA ALA A 150 -25.03 0.77 -18.66
C ALA A 150 -25.25 -0.39 -19.62
N THR A 151 -25.85 -0.10 -20.77
CA THR A 151 -26.07 -1.09 -21.86
C THR A 151 -24.78 -1.41 -22.61
N SER A 152 -23.78 -0.54 -22.52
CA SER A 152 -22.49 -0.66 -23.22
C SER A 152 -21.34 -0.34 -22.26
N ASP A 153 -20.38 -1.26 -22.15
CA ASP A 153 -19.12 -1.08 -21.41
C ASP A 153 -17.94 -1.27 -22.36
N GLY A 154 -17.84 -0.39 -23.36
CA GLY A 154 -16.78 -0.44 -24.37
C GLY A 154 -15.37 -0.33 -23.81
N ALA A 155 -15.20 0.23 -22.61
CA ALA A 155 -13.94 0.30 -21.90
C ALA A 155 -13.68 -0.90 -20.99
N HIS A 156 -14.59 -1.89 -20.95
CA HIS A 156 -14.52 -3.03 -20.03
C HIS A 156 -14.28 -2.64 -18.56
N ILE A 157 -14.94 -1.56 -18.10
CA ILE A 157 -14.73 -0.98 -16.77
C ILE A 157 -15.13 -1.98 -15.69
N LYS A 158 -16.21 -2.76 -15.88
CA LYS A 158 -16.61 -3.80 -14.92
C LYS A 158 -15.47 -4.77 -14.60
N LYS A 159 -14.81 -5.29 -15.64
CA LYS A 159 -13.65 -6.19 -15.47
C LYS A 159 -12.47 -5.48 -14.80
N ARG A 160 -12.22 -4.24 -15.19
CA ARG A 160 -11.11 -3.44 -14.67
C ARG A 160 -11.31 -3.08 -13.19
N ASN A 161 -12.54 -2.80 -12.78
CA ASN A 161 -12.89 -2.60 -11.37
C ASN A 161 -12.57 -3.85 -10.54
N GLN A 162 -12.91 -5.05 -11.02
CA GLN A 162 -12.57 -6.31 -10.34
C GLN A 162 -11.05 -6.48 -10.17
N GLU A 163 -10.26 -6.07 -11.16
CA GLU A 163 -8.80 -6.11 -11.07
C GLU A 163 -8.26 -5.16 -9.98
N VAL A 164 -8.85 -3.96 -9.83
CA VAL A 164 -8.46 -3.01 -8.78
C VAL A 164 -8.98 -3.45 -7.41
N GLU A 165 -10.23 -3.91 -7.30
CA GLU A 165 -10.79 -4.49 -6.07
C GLU A 165 -9.88 -5.61 -5.54
N PHE A 166 -9.38 -6.48 -6.43
CA PHE A 166 -8.45 -7.53 -6.07
C PHE A 166 -7.11 -6.99 -5.56
N LEU A 167 -6.54 -5.97 -6.20
CA LEU A 167 -5.30 -5.34 -5.72
C LEU A 167 -5.49 -4.64 -4.36
N ILE A 168 -6.64 -4.00 -4.13
CA ILE A 168 -6.98 -3.40 -2.82
C ILE A 168 -7.10 -4.50 -1.76
N SER A 169 -7.66 -5.66 -2.07
CA SER A 169 -7.70 -6.79 -1.12
C SER A 169 -6.31 -7.31 -0.78
N ILE A 170 -5.34 -7.23 -1.70
CA ILE A 170 -3.93 -7.54 -1.40
C ILE A 170 -3.34 -6.48 -0.46
N VAL A 171 -3.64 -5.18 -0.67
CA VAL A 171 -3.23 -4.12 0.26
C VAL A 171 -3.78 -4.38 1.66
N GLU A 172 -5.05 -4.75 1.77
CA GLU A 172 -5.72 -5.08 3.04
C GLU A 172 -4.98 -6.19 3.79
N VAL A 173 -4.77 -7.35 3.14
CA VAL A 173 -4.14 -8.50 3.81
C VAL A 173 -2.67 -8.28 4.14
N THR A 174 -1.93 -7.54 3.31
CA THR A 174 -0.51 -7.24 3.56
C THR A 174 -0.30 -6.20 4.65
N SER A 175 -1.25 -5.28 4.85
CA SER A 175 -1.17 -4.25 5.89
C SER A 175 -1.84 -4.65 7.21
N SER A 176 -2.71 -5.67 7.23
CA SER A 176 -3.53 -6.05 8.39
C SER A 176 -2.74 -6.40 9.65
N ASN A 177 -1.53 -6.94 9.52
CA ASN A 177 -0.69 -7.30 10.66
C ASN A 177 0.13 -6.13 11.21
N LEU A 178 0.30 -5.04 10.42
CA LEU A 178 1.07 -3.87 10.85
C LEU A 178 0.36 -3.06 11.92
N SER A 179 -0.96 -3.08 11.94
CA SER A 179 -1.78 -2.33 12.91
C SER A 179 -1.94 -3.03 14.28
N LYS A 180 -1.43 -4.28 14.42
CA LYS A 180 -1.57 -5.06 15.65
C LYS A 180 -0.38 -4.93 16.61
N ASN A 181 0.70 -4.35 16.15
CA ASN A 181 1.91 -4.02 16.91
C ASN A 181 1.93 -2.54 17.22
#